data_5b7c0dbec650b859021f0a607c8df45a
#
_entry.id   5b7c0dbec650b859021f0a607c8df45a
#
_cell.length_a   1.000
_cell.length_b   1.000
_cell.length_c   1.000
_cell.angle_alpha   90.00
_cell.angle_beta   90.00
_cell.angle_gamma   90.00
#
_symmetry.space_group_name_H-M   'P 1'
#
loop_
_entity.id
_entity.type
_entity.pdbx_description
1 polymer ?
#
loop_
_entity_poly.entity_id
_entity_poly.type
_entity_poly.pdbx_seq_one_letter_code
_entity_poly.pdbx_strand_id
1 'polypeptide(L)'
;MINKKSINRVILVGHVGNSPETRYTKDGRAISTFSLATHEFKKNLSGEDGEKTEWHNILAWGKFGEFAEQYIKKGQLVCVDGRLKTSKWLSKEGVSLSKTEIVANSITPLDWKA
;
A
#
# COMPACT_ATOMS: atom_id res chain seq x y z
N MET A 1 -15.39 -1.58 -5.30
CA MET A 1 -16.48 -1.38 -6.26
C MET A 1 -16.44 -2.43 -7.35
N ILE A 2 -17.57 -3.05 -7.62
CA ILE A 2 -17.67 -4.04 -8.71
C ILE A 2 -18.17 -3.33 -9.95
N ASN A 3 -17.33 -3.34 -10.97
CA ASN A 3 -17.72 -2.87 -12.29
C ASN A 3 -18.34 -3.98 -13.10
N LYS A 4 -18.87 -3.63 -14.26
CA LYS A 4 -19.45 -4.61 -15.17
C LYS A 4 -18.42 -5.70 -15.47
N LYS A 5 -18.72 -6.95 -15.08
CA LYS A 5 -17.93 -8.13 -15.42
C LYS A 5 -16.47 -8.10 -14.97
N SER A 6 -16.14 -7.29 -13.94
CA SER A 6 -14.78 -7.27 -13.43
C SER A 6 -14.75 -6.98 -11.94
N ILE A 7 -13.68 -7.41 -11.30
CA ILE A 7 -13.41 -7.15 -9.89
C ILE A 7 -11.98 -6.66 -9.80
N ASN A 8 -11.79 -5.60 -9.01
CA ASN A 8 -10.46 -5.10 -8.70
C ASN A 8 -10.39 -4.94 -7.18
N ARG A 9 -9.81 -5.93 -6.52
CA ARG A 9 -9.72 -5.95 -5.06
C ARG A 9 -8.42 -6.59 -4.62
N VAL A 10 -7.74 -5.96 -3.67
CA VAL A 10 -6.50 -6.45 -3.10
C VAL A 10 -6.63 -6.44 -1.59
N ILE A 11 -6.27 -7.54 -0.96
CA ILE A 11 -6.24 -7.65 0.50
C ILE A 11 -4.84 -8.09 0.90
N LEU A 12 -4.19 -7.30 1.74
CA LEU A 12 -2.84 -7.57 2.19
C LEU A 12 -2.76 -7.48 3.71
N VAL A 13 -2.00 -8.37 4.31
CA VAL A 13 -1.60 -8.28 5.71
C VAL A 13 -0.07 -8.24 5.72
N GLY A 14 0.49 -7.19 6.29
CA GLY A 14 1.94 -7.04 6.31
C GLY A 14 2.39 -5.96 7.26
N HIS A 15 3.69 -5.71 7.25
CA HIS A 15 4.29 -4.70 8.13
C HIS A 15 4.55 -3.40 7.39
N VAL A 16 4.24 -2.30 8.05
CA VAL A 16 4.46 -0.96 7.52
C VAL A 16 5.97 -0.69 7.47
N GLY A 17 6.47 -0.34 6.29
CA GLY A 17 7.91 -0.15 6.06
C GLY A 17 8.42 1.23 6.41
N ASN A 18 7.54 2.23 6.40
CA ASN A 18 7.88 3.61 6.76
C ASN A 18 6.65 4.29 7.31
N SER A 19 6.85 5.26 8.19
CA SER A 19 5.73 6.07 8.67
C SER A 19 5.11 6.80 7.49
N PRO A 20 3.77 6.87 7.43
CA PRO A 20 3.10 7.51 6.29
C PRO A 20 3.50 8.96 6.10
N GLU A 21 3.69 9.33 4.84
CA GLU A 21 3.89 10.71 4.45
C GLU A 21 2.56 11.25 3.97
N THR A 22 2.12 12.37 4.54
CA THR A 22 0.82 12.93 4.23
C THR A 22 0.96 14.28 3.54
N ARG A 23 0.22 14.45 2.45
CA ARG A 23 0.10 15.71 1.72
C ARG A 23 -1.38 16.08 1.68
N TYR A 24 -1.65 17.33 1.39
CA TYR A 24 -3.02 17.81 1.25
C TYR A 24 -3.21 18.41 -0.14
N THR A 25 -4.34 18.11 -0.77
CA THR A 25 -4.70 18.72 -2.04
C THR A 25 -5.11 20.17 -1.82
N LYS A 26 -5.27 20.93 -2.90
CA LYS A 26 -5.69 22.33 -2.83
C LYS A 26 -7.04 22.48 -2.14
N ASP A 27 -7.92 21.47 -2.27
CA ASP A 27 -9.24 21.49 -1.64
C ASP A 27 -9.24 20.84 -0.25
N GLY A 28 -8.05 20.59 0.32
CA GLY A 28 -7.93 20.13 1.71
C GLY A 28 -8.05 18.64 1.95
N ARG A 29 -8.03 17.81 0.90
CA ARG A 29 -8.09 16.36 1.08
C ARG A 29 -6.71 15.80 1.42
N ALA A 30 -6.66 14.92 2.39
CA ALA A 30 -5.43 14.25 2.77
C ALA A 30 -5.08 13.14 1.77
N ILE A 31 -3.79 13.00 1.48
CA ILE A 31 -3.25 11.88 0.71
C ILE A 31 -2.05 11.35 1.49
N SER A 32 -2.18 10.16 2.04
CA SER A 32 -1.08 9.50 2.77
C SER A 32 -0.53 8.34 1.96
N THR A 33 0.79 8.20 1.95
CA THR A 33 1.45 7.10 1.26
C THR A 33 2.39 6.39 2.23
N PHE A 34 2.45 5.08 2.12
CA PHE A 34 3.41 4.28 2.86
C PHE A 34 3.67 2.97 2.12
N SER A 35 4.75 2.30 2.49
CA SER A 35 5.05 0.99 1.94
C SER A 35 4.63 -0.10 2.91
N LEU A 36 4.20 -1.23 2.37
CA LEU A 36 3.76 -2.38 3.14
C LEU A 36 4.54 -3.60 2.66
N ALA A 37 5.17 -4.31 3.59
CA ALA A 37 5.94 -5.50 3.28
C ALA A 37 5.12 -6.76 3.55
N THR A 38 5.02 -7.62 2.53
CA THR A 38 4.51 -8.97 2.71
C THR A 38 5.66 -9.95 2.52
N HIS A 39 5.65 -11.03 3.27
CA HIS A 39 6.73 -12.00 3.25
C HIS A 39 6.24 -13.34 2.75
N GLU A 40 7.07 -13.96 1.93
CA GLU A 40 6.80 -15.25 1.36
C GLU A 40 7.93 -16.19 1.73
N PHE A 41 7.58 -17.35 2.26
CA PHE A 41 8.55 -18.37 2.56
C PHE A 41 8.90 -19.12 1.28
N LYS A 42 10.18 -19.32 1.03
CA LYS A 42 10.62 -19.90 -0.22
C LYS A 42 11.77 -20.87 0.00
N LYS A 43 11.64 -22.08 -0.56
CA LYS A 43 12.75 -23.02 -0.61
C LYS A 43 13.44 -22.91 -1.97
N ASN A 44 14.76 -22.82 -1.97
CA ASN A 44 15.50 -22.86 -3.21
C ASN A 44 15.72 -24.31 -3.67
N LEU A 45 16.36 -24.49 -4.81
CA LEU A 45 16.58 -25.82 -5.39
C LEU A 45 17.47 -26.72 -4.56
N SER A 46 18.31 -26.15 -3.70
CA SER A 46 19.17 -26.92 -2.79
C SER A 46 18.47 -27.27 -1.47
N GLY A 47 17.20 -26.92 -1.31
CA GLY A 47 16.42 -27.19 -0.12
C GLY A 47 16.64 -26.22 1.01
N GLU A 48 17.38 -25.16 0.79
CA GLU A 48 17.56 -24.11 1.81
C GLU A 48 16.31 -23.27 1.93
N ASP A 49 15.96 -22.93 3.16
CA ASP A 49 14.85 -22.05 3.42
C ASP A 49 15.27 -20.60 3.20
N GLY A 50 14.37 -19.82 2.60
CA GLY A 50 14.60 -18.41 2.38
C GLY A 50 13.30 -17.64 2.50
N GLU A 51 13.43 -16.34 2.61
CA GLU A 51 12.30 -15.45 2.71
C GLU A 51 12.40 -14.40 1.60
N LYS A 52 11.29 -14.18 0.93
CA LYS A 52 11.19 -13.15 -0.08
C LYS A 52 10.23 -12.08 0.41
N THR A 53 10.64 -10.83 0.33
CA THR A 53 9.80 -9.69 0.71
C THR A 53 9.30 -8.99 -0.54
N GLU A 54 7.99 -8.80 -0.60
CA GLU A 54 7.37 -7.95 -1.61
C GLU A 54 6.99 -6.63 -0.96
N TRP A 55 7.32 -5.53 -1.63
CA TRP A 55 6.98 -4.20 -1.17
C TRP A 55 5.82 -3.64 -1.99
N HIS A 56 4.81 -3.18 -1.30
CA HIS A 56 3.61 -2.62 -1.93
C HIS A 56 3.48 -1.16 -1.59
N ASN A 57 3.15 -0.34 -2.58
CA ASN A 57 2.90 1.08 -2.36
C ASN A 57 1.43 1.28 -2.04
N ILE A 58 1.15 1.83 -0.87
CA ILE A 58 -0.22 2.05 -0.40
C ILE A 58 -0.52 3.54 -0.45
N LEU A 59 -1.68 3.86 -1.00
CA LEU A 59 -2.17 5.23 -1.13
C LEU A 59 -3.51 5.33 -0.43
N ALA A 60 -3.64 6.28 0.49
CA ALA A 60 -4.87 6.47 1.25
C ALA A 60 -5.38 7.90 1.10
N TRP A 61 -6.64 8.04 0.67
CA TRP A 61 -7.26 9.33 0.40
C TRP A 61 -8.25 9.72 1.47
N GLY A 62 -8.37 11.02 1.71
CA GLY A 62 -9.40 11.59 2.57
C GLY A 62 -9.32 11.07 3.98
N LYS A 63 -10.43 10.58 4.49
CA LYS A 63 -10.48 10.08 5.87
C LYS A 63 -9.54 8.89 6.10
N PHE A 64 -9.28 8.08 5.09
CA PHE A 64 -8.33 6.97 5.22
C PHE A 64 -6.89 7.50 5.30
N GLY A 65 -6.60 8.58 4.57
CA GLY A 65 -5.31 9.26 4.66
C GLY A 65 -5.09 9.91 6.03
N GLU A 66 -6.12 10.54 6.57
CA GLU A 66 -6.06 11.14 7.91
C GLU A 66 -5.88 10.06 8.97
N PHE A 67 -6.57 8.94 8.82
CA PHE A 67 -6.41 7.80 9.72
C PHE A 67 -4.97 7.27 9.69
N ALA A 68 -4.40 7.12 8.50
CA ALA A 68 -3.03 6.64 8.35
C ALA A 68 -2.04 7.59 9.00
N GLU A 69 -2.18 8.89 8.76
CA GLU A 69 -1.31 9.90 9.37
C GLU A 69 -1.33 9.80 10.89
N GLN A 70 -2.50 9.61 11.46
CA GLN A 70 -2.70 9.67 12.90
C GLN A 70 -2.33 8.35 13.60
N TYR A 71 -2.61 7.21 13.00
CA TYR A 71 -2.54 5.92 13.69
C TYR A 71 -1.57 4.91 13.12
N ILE A 72 -1.10 5.08 11.89
CA ILE A 72 -0.24 4.09 11.25
C ILE A 72 1.21 4.51 11.38
N LYS A 73 2.06 3.56 11.80
CA LYS A 73 3.48 3.82 12.05
C LYS A 73 4.34 2.68 11.54
N LYS A 74 5.59 3.01 11.23
CA LYS A 74 6.58 2.04 10.81
C LYS A 74 6.62 0.84 11.77
N GLY A 75 6.64 -0.36 11.20
CA GLY A 75 6.75 -1.60 11.94
C GLY A 75 5.43 -2.24 12.37
N GLN A 76 4.32 -1.52 12.26
CA GLN A 76 3.02 -2.08 12.63
C GLN A 76 2.58 -3.17 11.66
N LEU A 77 1.89 -4.17 12.21
CA LEU A 77 1.19 -5.16 11.39
C LEU A 77 -0.21 -4.61 11.07
N VAL A 78 -0.53 -4.51 9.80
CA VAL A 78 -1.82 -3.96 9.36
C VAL A 78 -2.43 -4.81 8.26
N CYS A 79 -3.75 -4.74 8.16
CA CYS A 79 -4.49 -5.29 7.03
C CYS A 79 -4.95 -4.12 6.15
N VAL A 80 -4.61 -4.18 4.87
CA VAL A 80 -5.05 -3.19 3.89
C VAL A 80 -6.00 -3.88 2.92
N ASP A 81 -7.18 -3.31 2.74
CA ASP A 81 -8.16 -3.75 1.75
C ASP A 81 -8.31 -2.59 0.76
N GLY A 82 -8.05 -2.85 -0.50
CA GLY A 82 -8.08 -1.80 -1.51
C GLY A 82 -8.19 -2.32 -2.92
N ARG A 83 -7.74 -1.51 -3.86
CA ARG A 83 -7.74 -1.85 -5.27
C ARG A 83 -6.45 -1.41 -5.92
N LEU A 84 -6.11 -2.05 -7.02
CA LEU A 84 -4.94 -1.67 -7.82
C LEU A 84 -5.25 -0.45 -8.67
N LYS A 85 -4.31 0.46 -8.74
CA LYS A 85 -4.39 1.63 -9.62
C LYS A 85 -3.02 1.85 -10.26
N THR A 86 -3.00 1.94 -11.59
CA THR A 86 -1.77 2.23 -12.33
C THR A 86 -1.86 3.61 -12.93
N SER A 87 -0.85 4.42 -12.68
CA SER A 87 -0.71 5.75 -13.26
C SER A 87 0.42 5.71 -14.28
N LYS A 88 0.24 6.39 -15.40
CA LYS A 88 1.22 6.47 -16.47
C LYS A 88 1.53 7.93 -16.76
N TRP A 89 2.80 8.22 -17.02
CA TRP A 89 3.22 9.58 -17.34
C TRP A 89 4.49 9.54 -18.16
N LEU A 90 4.85 10.67 -18.74
CA LEU A 90 6.10 10.82 -19.49
C LEU A 90 7.11 11.55 -18.61
N SER A 91 8.36 11.07 -18.65
CA SER A 91 9.46 11.77 -18.01
C SER A 91 9.86 12.99 -18.83
N LYS A 92 10.74 13.83 -18.29
CA LYS A 92 11.27 14.99 -19.00
C LYS A 92 11.98 14.60 -20.30
N GLU A 93 12.55 13.40 -20.33
CA GLU A 93 13.25 12.86 -21.49
C GLU A 93 12.32 12.16 -22.48
N GLY A 94 11.00 12.20 -22.23
CA GLY A 94 10.02 11.56 -23.10
C GLY A 94 9.86 10.06 -22.89
N VAL A 95 10.43 9.51 -21.82
CA VAL A 95 10.31 8.08 -21.49
C VAL A 95 8.96 7.83 -20.83
N SER A 96 8.26 6.80 -21.30
CA SER A 96 6.99 6.38 -20.72
C SER A 96 7.24 5.66 -19.38
N LEU A 97 6.63 6.16 -18.32
CA LEU A 97 6.77 5.61 -16.98
C LEU A 97 5.41 5.18 -16.42
N SER A 98 5.41 4.20 -15.55
CA SER A 98 4.18 3.77 -14.88
C SER A 98 4.47 3.43 -13.43
N LYS A 99 3.44 3.53 -12.61
CA LYS A 99 3.51 3.19 -11.19
C LYS A 99 2.20 2.52 -10.80
N THR A 100 2.29 1.36 -10.17
CA THR A 100 1.11 0.66 -9.67
C THR A 100 1.07 0.81 -8.16
N GLU A 101 -0.07 1.28 -7.67
CA GLU A 101 -0.30 1.51 -6.26
C GLU A 101 -1.57 0.81 -5.83
N ILE A 102 -1.69 0.56 -4.53
CA ILE A 102 -2.90 0.04 -3.94
C ILE A 102 -3.60 1.19 -3.25
N VAL A 103 -4.79 1.53 -3.74
CA VAL A 103 -5.61 2.57 -3.12
C VAL A 103 -6.42 1.93 -2.02
N ALA A 104 -6.15 2.31 -0.78
CA ALA A 104 -6.78 1.69 0.38
C ALA A 104 -8.23 2.12 0.55
N ASN A 105 -9.10 1.15 0.73
CA ASN A 105 -10.50 1.37 1.11
C ASN A 105 -10.68 1.17 2.62
N SER A 106 -9.77 0.44 3.25
CA SER A 106 -9.70 0.36 4.70
C SER A 106 -8.30 -0.07 5.12
N ILE A 107 -7.89 0.38 6.30
CA ILE A 107 -6.61 0.04 6.91
C ILE A 107 -6.91 -0.34 8.35
N THR A 108 -6.58 -1.57 8.72
CA THR A 108 -6.90 -2.07 10.06
C THR A 108 -5.61 -2.50 10.76
N PRO A 109 -5.19 -1.79 11.80
CA PRO A 109 -4.07 -2.25 12.62
C PRO A 109 -4.41 -3.57 13.30
N LEU A 110 -3.46 -4.50 13.30
CA LEU A 110 -3.68 -5.83 13.86
C LEU A 110 -2.89 -6.07 15.15
N ASP A 111 -1.95 -5.20 15.48
CA ASP A 111 -1.13 -5.31 16.68
C ASP A 111 -1.34 -4.13 17.62
N TRP A 112 -2.60 -3.80 17.87
CA TRP A 112 -2.94 -2.78 18.86
C TRP A 112 -2.37 -3.15 20.21
N LYS A 113 -1.70 -2.21 20.83
CA LYS A 113 -1.33 -2.33 22.24
C LYS A 113 -2.28 -1.44 23.02
N ALA A 114 -2.93 -2.05 23.98
CA ALA A 114 -3.81 -1.32 24.88
C ALA A 114 -3.04 -0.28 25.70
#